data_dc3bd765eaa8670d65210bdb03043186
#
_entry.id   dc3bd765eaa8670d65210bdb03043186
#
_cell.length_a   1.000
_cell.length_b   1.000
_cell.length_c   1.000
_cell.angle_alpha   90.00
_cell.angle_beta   90.00
_cell.angle_gamma   90.00
#
_symmetry.space_group_name_H-M   'P 1'
#
loop_
_entity.id
_entity.type
_entity.pdbx_description
1 polymer ?
#
loop_
_entity_poly.entity_id
_entity_poly.type
_entity_poly.pdbx_seq_one_letter_code
_entity_poly.pdbx_strand_id
1 'polypeptide(L)'
;MYTNACSRADVKAGTAPEEGRYVREKGEVRVTVNDGNGQSLDAGELARIDGDFETAPASKVVRWALDTFGDELVLAASFEDVVLIDLAAQIAPDIEVVFLDTEAHFPETLAFVEEVRARYDLNLTVMRPGPEAAAHPCGSAQCCQFRKVEPLRRALEGKAAWLTSLKRADGPTRANAPIVSWDAGFGLVKINPLATWTADDIASYLADHELPDHPLVARGYRSIGCAPTTRPVSDGEDVRAGRWAGLDKSECGLHA
;
A
#
# COMPACT_ATOMS: atom_id res chain seq x y z
N MET A 1 -60.82 2.47 16.83
CA MET A 1 -59.78 2.82 17.82
C MET A 1 -58.85 1.63 17.94
N TYR A 2 -57.72 1.65 17.22
CA TYR A 2 -56.67 0.67 17.37
C TYR A 2 -55.37 1.44 17.62
N THR A 3 -54.88 1.35 18.84
CA THR A 3 -53.59 1.89 19.27
C THR A 3 -52.50 0.89 18.93
N ASN A 4 -51.62 1.23 17.99
CA ASN A 4 -50.41 0.47 17.70
C ASN A 4 -49.28 0.96 18.60
N ALA A 5 -48.92 0.16 19.58
CA ALA A 5 -47.69 0.30 20.36
C ALA A 5 -46.55 -0.33 19.56
N CYS A 6 -45.69 0.49 19.03
CA CYS A 6 -44.43 0.05 18.39
C CYS A 6 -43.40 -0.15 19.48
N SER A 7 -43.11 -1.41 19.78
CA SER A 7 -42.03 -1.86 20.68
C SER A 7 -40.66 -1.47 20.07
N ARG A 8 -39.89 -0.72 20.84
CA ARG A 8 -38.46 -0.46 20.56
C ARG A 8 -37.70 -1.77 20.75
N ALA A 9 -37.22 -2.34 19.65
CA ALA A 9 -36.25 -3.40 19.70
C ALA A 9 -34.89 -2.79 20.09
N ASP A 10 -34.29 -3.33 21.17
CA ASP A 10 -32.97 -3.00 21.66
C ASP A 10 -31.95 -3.38 20.58
N VAL A 11 -31.37 -2.38 19.94
CA VAL A 11 -30.13 -2.53 19.15
C VAL A 11 -29.02 -2.75 20.16
N LYS A 12 -28.54 -3.99 20.28
CA LYS A 12 -27.31 -4.29 21.02
C LYS A 12 -26.18 -3.46 20.40
N ALA A 13 -25.62 -2.57 21.21
CA ALA A 13 -24.40 -1.87 20.92
C ALA A 13 -23.30 -2.93 20.60
N GLY A 14 -22.82 -2.93 19.37
CA GLY A 14 -21.60 -3.66 19.01
C GLY A 14 -20.46 -3.14 19.86
N THR A 15 -19.72 -4.05 20.46
CA THR A 15 -18.50 -3.76 21.21
C THR A 15 -17.58 -2.91 20.34
N ALA A 16 -17.22 -1.73 20.84
CA ALA A 16 -16.19 -0.89 20.24
C ALA A 16 -14.89 -1.71 20.10
N PRO A 17 -14.11 -1.52 19.03
CA PRO A 17 -12.81 -2.16 18.91
C PRO A 17 -11.93 -1.70 20.08
N GLU A 18 -11.12 -2.62 20.59
CA GLU A 18 -10.27 -2.41 21.76
C GLU A 18 -9.47 -1.10 21.63
N GLU A 19 -9.78 -0.16 22.50
CA GLU A 19 -9.03 1.06 22.75
C GLU A 19 -7.64 0.65 23.26
N GLY A 20 -6.60 0.73 22.42
CA GLY A 20 -5.27 0.33 22.90
C GLY A 20 -4.06 0.89 22.16
N ARG A 21 -4.17 1.35 20.92
CA ARG A 21 -2.96 1.58 20.12
C ARG A 21 -2.71 3.00 19.63
N TYR A 22 -3.69 3.86 19.63
CA TYR A 22 -3.47 5.29 19.40
C TYR A 22 -4.41 6.12 20.25
N VAL A 23 -3.85 7.13 20.88
CA VAL A 23 -4.59 8.09 21.69
C VAL A 23 -4.54 9.44 20.99
N ARG A 24 -5.70 10.07 20.78
CA ARG A 24 -5.77 11.48 20.42
C ARG A 24 -5.89 12.29 21.70
N GLU A 25 -4.78 12.81 22.20
CA GLU A 25 -4.78 13.81 23.26
C GLU A 25 -4.48 15.18 22.66
N LYS A 26 -5.39 16.14 22.90
CA LYS A 26 -5.24 17.57 22.51
C LYS A 26 -4.92 17.82 21.04
N GLY A 27 -5.34 16.93 20.13
CA GLY A 27 -5.11 17.06 18.69
C GLY A 27 -3.82 16.40 18.19
N GLU A 28 -2.99 15.83 19.07
CA GLU A 28 -1.82 15.04 18.70
C GLU A 28 -2.19 13.55 18.56
N VAL A 29 -1.67 12.92 17.54
CA VAL A 29 -1.78 11.47 17.33
C VAL A 29 -0.54 10.83 17.95
N ARG A 30 -0.74 9.91 18.89
CA ARG A 30 0.32 9.05 19.43
C ARG A 30 0.03 7.61 19.03
N VAL A 31 0.99 6.97 18.41
CA VAL A 31 0.96 5.53 18.11
C VAL A 31 1.78 4.83 19.18
N THR A 32 1.16 3.99 19.99
CA THR A 32 1.91 3.13 20.89
C THR A 32 2.37 1.91 20.12
N VAL A 33 3.66 1.77 19.94
CA VAL A 33 4.27 0.63 19.27
C VAL A 33 4.60 -0.42 20.32
N ASN A 34 4.26 -1.68 20.05
CA ASN A 34 4.58 -2.77 20.96
C ASN A 34 5.96 -3.36 20.62
N ASP A 35 7.01 -2.55 20.77
CA ASP A 35 8.41 -2.96 20.57
C ASP A 35 8.99 -3.74 21.77
N GLY A 36 8.15 -4.16 22.70
CA GLY A 36 8.57 -4.74 23.97
C GLY A 36 9.03 -3.71 25.02
N ASN A 37 9.28 -2.45 24.63
CA ASN A 37 9.70 -1.35 25.50
C ASN A 37 8.60 -0.29 25.71
N GLY A 38 7.44 -0.45 25.05
CA GLY A 38 6.32 0.49 25.15
C GLY A 38 6.61 1.87 24.54
N GLN A 39 7.45 1.93 23.50
CA GLN A 39 7.78 3.17 22.81
C GLN A 39 6.53 3.73 22.11
N SER A 40 6.28 5.03 22.28
CA SER A 40 5.20 5.74 21.61
C SER A 40 5.80 6.63 20.51
N LEU A 41 5.39 6.42 19.27
CA LEU A 41 5.76 7.27 18.15
C LEU A 41 4.73 8.39 18.00
N ASP A 42 5.12 9.63 18.28
CA ASP A 42 4.30 10.80 17.98
C ASP A 42 4.66 11.42 16.62
N ALA A 43 3.90 12.42 16.19
CA ALA A 43 4.11 13.08 14.91
C ALA A 43 5.51 13.71 14.78
N GLY A 44 6.06 14.24 15.87
CA GLY A 44 7.41 14.82 15.89
C GLY A 44 8.49 13.76 15.73
N GLU A 45 8.30 12.61 16.35
CA GLU A 45 9.21 11.49 16.27
C GLU A 45 9.18 10.84 14.88
N LEU A 46 7.99 10.67 14.29
CA LEU A 46 7.86 10.22 12.89
C LEU A 46 8.55 11.19 11.92
N ALA A 47 8.38 12.50 12.10
CA ALA A 47 9.05 13.50 11.25
C ALA A 47 10.58 13.48 11.41
N ARG A 48 11.09 13.25 12.62
CA ARG A 48 12.54 13.08 12.86
C ARG A 48 13.07 11.83 12.17
N ILE A 49 12.38 10.70 12.31
CA ILE A 49 12.75 9.43 11.66
C ILE A 49 12.71 9.57 10.14
N ASP A 50 11.70 10.24 9.58
CA ASP A 50 11.59 10.55 8.16
C ASP A 50 12.84 11.29 7.66
N GLY A 51 13.25 12.36 8.37
CA GLY A 51 14.46 13.11 8.05
C GLY A 51 15.74 12.29 8.16
N ASP A 52 15.86 11.44 9.17
CA ASP A 52 17.03 10.55 9.36
C ASP A 52 17.16 9.50 8.24
N PHE A 53 16.04 9.17 7.58
CA PHE A 53 16.01 8.19 6.50
C PHE A 53 16.20 8.78 5.10
N GLU A 54 16.21 10.10 4.95
CA GLU A 54 16.30 10.75 3.63
C GLU A 54 17.53 10.31 2.81
N THR A 55 18.63 9.99 3.47
CA THR A 55 19.86 9.50 2.83
C THR A 55 20.21 8.04 3.18
N ALA A 56 19.30 7.36 3.88
CA ALA A 56 19.54 5.98 4.29
C ALA A 56 19.24 4.98 3.17
N PRO A 57 19.94 3.85 3.09
CA PRO A 57 19.56 2.79 2.15
C PRO A 57 18.18 2.22 2.50
N ALA A 58 17.41 1.84 1.47
CA ALA A 58 16.06 1.29 1.63
C ALA A 58 16.02 0.06 2.57
N SER A 59 17.06 -0.78 2.54
CA SER A 59 17.19 -1.94 3.43
C SER A 59 17.23 -1.56 4.92
N LYS A 60 17.81 -0.38 5.26
CA LYS A 60 17.81 0.14 6.64
C LYS A 60 16.41 0.57 7.07
N VAL A 61 15.65 1.18 6.16
CA VAL A 61 14.25 1.58 6.42
C VAL A 61 13.37 0.34 6.65
N VAL A 62 13.51 -0.67 5.77
CA VAL A 62 12.78 -1.95 5.92
C VAL A 62 13.13 -2.65 7.24
N ARG A 63 14.40 -2.73 7.58
CA ARG A 63 14.83 -3.33 8.85
C ARG A 63 14.25 -2.62 10.06
N TRP A 64 14.33 -1.28 10.08
CA TRP A 64 13.73 -0.48 11.14
C TRP A 64 12.23 -0.74 11.27
N ALA A 65 11.51 -0.83 10.15
CA ALA A 65 10.08 -1.11 10.16
C ALA A 65 9.77 -2.49 10.76
N LEU A 66 10.55 -3.50 10.39
CA LEU A 66 10.42 -4.86 10.93
C LEU A 66 10.76 -4.92 12.43
N ASP A 67 11.87 -4.29 12.83
CA ASP A 67 12.29 -4.26 14.24
C ASP A 67 11.30 -3.50 15.12
N THR A 68 10.61 -2.49 14.55
CA THR A 68 9.68 -1.62 15.29
C THR A 68 8.28 -2.22 15.40
N PHE A 69 7.76 -2.82 14.33
CA PHE A 69 6.35 -3.22 14.24
C PHE A 69 6.14 -4.75 14.25
N GLY A 70 7.18 -5.54 14.00
CA GLY A 70 7.10 -7.00 14.00
C GLY A 70 5.94 -7.54 13.18
N ASP A 71 5.10 -8.39 13.77
CA ASP A 71 3.94 -9.03 13.13
C ASP A 71 2.79 -8.05 12.80
N GLU A 72 2.85 -6.81 13.33
CA GLU A 72 1.88 -5.76 13.04
C GLU A 72 2.26 -4.95 11.79
N LEU A 73 3.37 -5.29 11.13
CA LEU A 73 3.77 -4.76 9.83
C LEU A 73 3.21 -5.61 8.70
N VAL A 74 2.79 -4.96 7.62
CA VAL A 74 2.39 -5.63 6.39
C VAL A 74 2.98 -4.91 5.18
N LEU A 75 3.33 -5.64 4.12
CA LEU A 75 3.78 -5.08 2.85
C LEU A 75 2.65 -5.13 1.84
N ALA A 76 2.15 -3.97 1.38
CA ALA A 76 1.18 -3.89 0.29
C ALA A 76 1.91 -3.77 -1.05
N ALA A 77 1.84 -4.83 -1.88
CA ALA A 77 2.53 -4.91 -3.16
C ALA A 77 1.55 -4.80 -4.34
N SER A 78 1.90 -3.98 -5.33
CA SER A 78 1.20 -3.90 -6.61
C SER A 78 1.73 -4.89 -7.64
N PHE A 79 2.90 -5.47 -7.39
CA PHE A 79 3.67 -6.31 -8.31
C PHE A 79 3.98 -5.60 -9.65
N GLU A 80 4.07 -4.27 -9.65
CA GLU A 80 4.61 -3.51 -10.77
C GLU A 80 6.12 -3.77 -10.93
N ASP A 81 6.82 -3.87 -9.81
CA ASP A 81 8.17 -4.40 -9.65
C ASP A 81 8.25 -5.27 -8.38
N VAL A 82 9.37 -5.95 -8.17
CA VAL A 82 9.58 -6.87 -7.04
C VAL A 82 10.59 -6.36 -6.02
N VAL A 83 11.14 -5.17 -6.21
CA VAL A 83 12.27 -4.65 -5.41
C VAL A 83 11.96 -4.61 -3.93
N LEU A 84 10.80 -4.06 -3.54
CA LEU A 84 10.45 -3.99 -2.12
C LEU A 84 10.16 -5.36 -1.51
N ILE A 85 9.60 -6.29 -2.30
CA ILE A 85 9.39 -7.68 -1.87
C ILE A 85 10.74 -8.36 -1.62
N ASP A 86 11.70 -8.22 -2.55
CA ASP A 86 13.04 -8.79 -2.42
C ASP A 86 13.77 -8.25 -1.19
N LEU A 87 13.80 -6.93 -1.02
CA LEU A 87 14.39 -6.28 0.15
C LEU A 87 13.79 -6.77 1.47
N ALA A 88 12.48 -6.93 1.52
CA ALA A 88 11.79 -7.38 2.72
C ALA A 88 12.01 -8.87 2.98
N ALA A 89 11.91 -9.72 1.96
CA ALA A 89 12.11 -11.16 2.07
C ALA A 89 13.53 -11.56 2.48
N GLN A 90 14.55 -10.79 2.06
CA GLN A 90 15.93 -11.00 2.51
C GLN A 90 16.12 -10.76 4.01
N ILE A 91 15.25 -9.95 4.64
CA ILE A 91 15.35 -9.60 6.07
C ILE A 91 14.37 -10.44 6.89
N ALA A 92 13.15 -10.59 6.42
CA ALA A 92 12.05 -11.32 7.06
C ALA A 92 11.29 -12.13 6.00
N PRO A 93 11.69 -13.39 5.73
CA PRO A 93 11.05 -14.21 4.70
C PRO A 93 9.55 -14.44 4.92
N ASP A 94 9.11 -14.42 6.17
CA ASP A 94 7.72 -14.67 6.56
C ASP A 94 6.85 -13.41 6.62
N ILE A 95 7.36 -12.23 6.20
CA ILE A 95 6.58 -11.00 6.20
C ILE A 95 5.28 -11.19 5.42
N GLU A 96 4.17 -10.72 5.98
CA GLU A 96 2.90 -10.75 5.27
C GLU A 96 2.92 -9.77 4.09
N VAL A 97 2.70 -10.30 2.88
CA VAL A 97 2.55 -9.52 1.66
C VAL A 97 1.10 -9.50 1.25
N VAL A 98 0.53 -8.31 1.06
CA VAL A 98 -0.86 -8.14 0.62
C VAL A 98 -0.88 -7.72 -0.84
N PHE A 99 -1.61 -8.49 -1.67
CA PHE A 99 -1.95 -8.15 -3.03
C PHE A 99 -3.42 -7.79 -3.16
N LEU A 100 -3.71 -6.64 -3.73
CA LEU A 100 -5.08 -6.19 -4.00
C LEU A 100 -5.50 -6.67 -5.40
N ASP A 101 -6.11 -7.86 -5.48
CA ASP A 101 -6.69 -8.34 -6.72
C ASP A 101 -7.96 -7.55 -7.05
N THR A 102 -7.80 -6.54 -7.89
CA THR A 102 -8.90 -5.65 -8.30
C THR A 102 -9.91 -6.30 -9.24
N GLU A 103 -9.70 -7.56 -9.65
CA GLU A 103 -10.47 -8.27 -10.70
C GLU A 103 -10.45 -7.54 -12.06
N ALA A 104 -9.47 -6.66 -12.24
CA ALA A 104 -9.27 -5.87 -13.45
C ALA A 104 -7.78 -5.79 -13.85
N HIS A 105 -6.95 -6.69 -13.35
CA HIS A 105 -5.54 -6.77 -13.72
C HIS A 105 -5.34 -7.35 -15.12
N PHE A 106 -4.17 -7.11 -15.68
CA PHE A 106 -3.70 -7.84 -16.87
C PHE A 106 -3.46 -9.31 -16.49
N PRO A 107 -3.69 -10.26 -17.39
CA PRO A 107 -3.32 -11.66 -17.17
C PRO A 107 -1.82 -11.82 -16.86
N GLU A 108 -0.97 -11.00 -17.48
CA GLU A 108 0.47 -10.95 -17.23
C GLU A 108 0.79 -10.57 -15.77
N THR A 109 0.05 -9.62 -15.20
CA THR A 109 0.22 -9.24 -13.79
C THR A 109 -0.15 -10.41 -12.87
N LEU A 110 -1.26 -11.09 -13.12
CA LEU A 110 -1.67 -12.23 -12.29
C LEU A 110 -0.68 -13.41 -12.40
N ALA A 111 -0.16 -13.68 -13.60
CA ALA A 111 0.89 -14.68 -13.79
C ALA A 111 2.20 -14.30 -13.05
N PHE A 112 2.57 -13.03 -13.10
CA PHE A 112 3.75 -12.50 -12.42
C PHE A 112 3.63 -12.56 -10.90
N VAL A 113 2.44 -12.33 -10.34
CA VAL A 113 2.18 -12.53 -8.90
C VAL A 113 2.47 -13.97 -8.48
N GLU A 114 2.01 -14.96 -9.24
CA GLU A 114 2.24 -16.38 -8.93
C GLU A 114 3.72 -16.77 -9.11
N GLU A 115 4.41 -16.23 -10.11
CA GLU A 115 5.86 -16.41 -10.30
C GLU A 115 6.66 -15.89 -9.09
N VAL A 116 6.39 -14.65 -8.68
CA VAL A 116 7.08 -14.02 -7.53
C VAL A 116 6.71 -14.75 -6.24
N ARG A 117 5.45 -15.12 -6.06
CA ARG A 117 5.01 -15.92 -4.91
C ARG A 117 5.80 -17.21 -4.78
N ALA A 118 5.95 -17.96 -5.88
CA ALA A 118 6.69 -19.21 -5.89
C ALA A 118 8.21 -18.99 -5.67
N ARG A 119 8.79 -17.91 -6.21
CA ARG A 119 10.22 -17.60 -6.06
C ARG A 119 10.62 -17.36 -4.60
N TYR A 120 9.79 -16.67 -3.84
CA TYR A 120 10.10 -16.26 -2.45
C TYR A 120 9.36 -17.08 -1.40
N ASP A 121 8.52 -18.05 -1.80
CA ASP A 121 7.59 -18.74 -0.88
C ASP A 121 6.78 -17.76 -0.03
N LEU A 122 6.22 -16.72 -0.69
CA LEU A 122 5.60 -15.58 -0.01
C LEU A 122 4.42 -15.98 0.88
N ASN A 123 4.39 -15.44 2.09
CA ASN A 123 3.19 -15.35 2.92
C ASN A 123 2.23 -14.32 2.30
N LEU A 124 1.56 -14.72 1.19
CA LEU A 124 0.76 -13.85 0.34
C LEU A 124 -0.72 -13.91 0.71
N THR A 125 -1.26 -12.78 1.14
CA THR A 125 -2.69 -12.54 1.34
C THR A 125 -3.28 -11.81 0.12
N VAL A 126 -4.22 -12.44 -0.58
CA VAL A 126 -4.91 -11.84 -1.74
C VAL A 126 -6.24 -11.25 -1.30
N MET A 127 -6.36 -9.93 -1.38
CA MET A 127 -7.58 -9.19 -1.04
C MET A 127 -8.39 -8.87 -2.28
N ARG A 128 -9.66 -9.30 -2.29
CA ARG A 128 -10.60 -9.03 -3.39
C ARG A 128 -11.66 -8.02 -2.99
N PRO A 129 -12.22 -7.28 -3.98
CA PRO A 129 -13.34 -6.38 -3.74
C PRO A 129 -14.58 -7.11 -3.22
N GLY A 130 -15.41 -6.39 -2.50
CA GLY A 130 -16.74 -6.86 -2.14
C GLY A 130 -17.72 -6.82 -3.34
N PRO A 131 -18.93 -7.37 -3.16
CA PRO A 131 -19.94 -7.42 -4.24
C PRO A 131 -20.37 -6.03 -4.74
N GLU A 132 -20.21 -4.99 -3.95
CA GLU A 132 -20.51 -3.60 -4.31
C GLU A 132 -19.68 -3.11 -5.50
N ALA A 133 -18.48 -3.66 -5.69
CA ALA A 133 -17.59 -3.31 -6.78
C ALA A 133 -18.19 -3.60 -8.17
N ALA A 134 -19.16 -4.50 -8.27
CA ALA A 134 -19.86 -4.83 -9.52
C ALA A 134 -20.63 -3.62 -10.09
N ALA A 135 -21.14 -2.73 -9.22
CA ALA A 135 -21.83 -1.51 -9.64
C ALA A 135 -20.87 -0.38 -10.07
N HIS A 136 -19.57 -0.56 -9.89
CA HIS A 136 -18.53 0.43 -10.15
C HIS A 136 -17.47 -0.13 -11.11
N PRO A 137 -17.73 -0.12 -12.43
CA PRO A 137 -16.79 -0.65 -13.43
C PRO A 137 -15.47 0.12 -13.38
N CYS A 138 -14.38 -0.54 -13.76
CA CYS A 138 -13.06 0.05 -13.77
C CYS A 138 -13.03 1.33 -14.63
N GLY A 139 -12.45 2.41 -14.05
CA GLY A 139 -12.47 3.76 -14.64
C GLY A 139 -13.56 4.67 -14.12
N SER A 140 -14.62 4.16 -13.48
CA SER A 140 -15.60 5.02 -12.80
C SER A 140 -15.01 5.78 -11.62
N ALA A 141 -15.68 6.86 -11.18
CA ALA A 141 -15.19 7.71 -10.09
C ALA A 141 -14.92 6.91 -8.80
N GLN A 142 -15.77 5.95 -8.49
CA GLN A 142 -15.73 5.17 -7.25
C GLN A 142 -15.05 3.79 -7.39
N CYS A 143 -14.61 3.40 -8.60
CA CYS A 143 -14.06 2.06 -8.80
C CYS A 143 -12.88 1.74 -7.88
N CYS A 144 -11.97 2.70 -7.65
CA CYS A 144 -10.82 2.50 -6.78
C CYS A 144 -11.22 2.42 -5.30
N GLN A 145 -12.29 3.10 -4.87
CA GLN A 145 -12.81 2.98 -3.51
C GLN A 145 -13.13 1.51 -3.20
N PHE A 146 -13.95 0.88 -4.03
CA PHE A 146 -14.42 -0.48 -3.80
C PHE A 146 -13.41 -1.56 -4.18
N ARG A 147 -12.52 -1.30 -5.16
CA ARG A 147 -11.57 -2.30 -5.65
C ARG A 147 -10.18 -2.23 -5.02
N LYS A 148 -9.86 -1.13 -4.29
CA LYS A 148 -8.54 -0.93 -3.69
C LYS A 148 -8.63 -0.45 -2.25
N VAL A 149 -9.29 0.69 -1.99
CA VAL A 149 -9.30 1.33 -0.67
C VAL A 149 -9.97 0.44 0.38
N GLU A 150 -11.17 -0.05 0.10
CA GLU A 150 -11.89 -0.96 1.02
C GLU A 150 -11.16 -2.30 1.24
N PRO A 151 -10.67 -3.00 0.19
CA PRO A 151 -9.85 -4.20 0.39
C PRO A 151 -8.58 -3.93 1.19
N LEU A 152 -7.87 -2.82 0.94
CA LEU A 152 -6.69 -2.47 1.72
C LEU A 152 -7.05 -2.19 3.18
N ARG A 153 -8.13 -1.46 3.44
CA ARG A 153 -8.60 -1.19 4.81
C ARG A 153 -8.81 -2.48 5.60
N ARG A 154 -9.45 -3.49 4.98
CA ARG A 154 -9.62 -4.81 5.60
C ARG A 154 -8.30 -5.53 5.85
N ALA A 155 -7.33 -5.41 4.92
CA ALA A 155 -6.01 -6.01 5.11
C ALA A 155 -5.21 -5.34 6.23
N LEU A 156 -5.46 -4.05 6.49
CA LEU A 156 -4.77 -3.27 7.51
C LEU A 156 -5.44 -3.34 8.89
N GLU A 157 -6.57 -4.04 9.03
CA GLU A 157 -7.22 -4.24 10.34
C GLU A 157 -6.28 -4.94 11.31
N GLY A 158 -6.07 -4.35 12.48
CA GLY A 158 -5.17 -4.88 13.52
C GLY A 158 -3.68 -4.66 13.26
N LYS A 159 -3.29 -4.01 12.16
CA LYS A 159 -1.89 -3.65 11.88
C LYS A 159 -1.55 -2.28 12.47
N ALA A 160 -0.27 -2.07 12.78
CA ALA A 160 0.27 -0.79 13.25
C ALA A 160 0.97 0.00 12.13
N ALA A 161 1.49 -0.69 11.12
CA ALA A 161 2.20 -0.07 10.00
C ALA A 161 2.06 -0.87 8.70
N TRP A 162 2.33 -0.18 7.58
CA TRP A 162 2.40 -0.81 6.28
C TRP A 162 3.53 -0.26 5.42
N LEU A 163 4.18 -1.15 4.67
CA LEU A 163 5.19 -0.83 3.66
C LEU A 163 4.53 -0.66 2.29
N THR A 164 4.99 0.31 1.51
CA THR A 164 4.57 0.52 0.12
C THR A 164 5.75 0.92 -0.76
N SER A 165 5.72 0.53 -2.04
CA SER A 165 6.75 0.83 -3.04
C SER A 165 6.57 2.21 -3.70
N LEU A 166 5.89 3.16 -3.04
CA LEU A 166 5.72 4.50 -3.58
C LEU A 166 7.07 5.20 -3.75
N LYS A 167 7.27 5.81 -4.92
CA LYS A 167 8.46 6.61 -5.25
C LYS A 167 8.06 8.06 -5.56
N ARG A 168 8.87 9.03 -5.15
CA ARG A 168 8.67 10.45 -5.50
C ARG A 168 8.78 10.68 -7.00
N ALA A 169 9.63 9.90 -7.66
CA ALA A 169 9.82 9.92 -9.11
C ALA A 169 8.59 9.44 -9.92
N ASP A 170 7.61 8.80 -9.28
CA ASP A 170 6.40 8.32 -9.97
C ASP A 170 5.51 9.47 -10.49
N GLY A 171 5.63 10.70 -9.98
CA GLY A 171 4.88 11.83 -10.50
C GLY A 171 4.73 13.00 -9.52
N PRO A 172 4.21 14.14 -10.01
CA PRO A 172 4.13 15.38 -9.23
C PRO A 172 3.34 15.26 -7.94
N THR A 173 2.29 14.45 -7.91
CA THR A 173 1.45 14.22 -6.72
C THR A 173 2.20 13.51 -5.60
N ARG A 174 3.34 12.88 -5.92
CA ARG A 174 4.16 12.09 -5.01
C ARG A 174 5.51 12.74 -4.69
N ALA A 175 5.86 13.84 -5.34
CA ALA A 175 7.18 14.48 -5.27
C ALA A 175 7.68 14.77 -3.85
N ASN A 176 6.76 14.98 -2.91
CA ASN A 176 7.06 15.26 -1.50
C ASN A 176 6.61 14.13 -0.57
N ALA A 177 6.40 12.92 -1.08
CA ALA A 177 5.99 11.81 -0.23
C ALA A 177 7.05 11.51 0.83
N PRO A 178 6.69 11.44 2.11
CA PRO A 178 7.63 11.09 3.18
C PRO A 178 8.01 9.60 3.10
N ILE A 179 9.18 9.29 3.64
CA ILE A 179 9.62 7.89 3.82
C ILE A 179 8.83 7.26 4.97
N VAL A 180 8.61 8.01 6.06
CA VAL A 180 7.82 7.59 7.20
C VAL A 180 6.82 8.67 7.56
N SER A 181 5.54 8.30 7.71
CA SER A 181 4.48 9.25 8.09
C SER A 181 3.30 8.55 8.75
N TRP A 182 2.47 9.33 9.44
CA TRP A 182 1.15 8.88 9.84
C TRP A 182 0.19 8.94 8.64
N ASP A 183 -0.42 7.81 8.32
CA ASP A 183 -1.49 7.73 7.32
C ASP A 183 -2.85 7.95 7.98
N ALA A 184 -3.35 9.18 7.92
CA ALA A 184 -4.63 9.53 8.53
C ALA A 184 -5.83 8.84 7.85
N GLY A 185 -5.69 8.41 6.59
CA GLY A 185 -6.73 7.72 5.83
C GLY A 185 -6.98 6.30 6.32
N PHE A 186 -5.92 5.64 6.75
CA PHE A 186 -5.96 4.27 7.26
C PHE A 186 -5.75 4.18 8.78
N GLY A 187 -5.19 5.21 9.43
CA GLY A 187 -5.04 5.28 10.88
C GLY A 187 -3.84 4.48 11.40
N LEU A 188 -2.74 4.43 10.66
CA LEU A 188 -1.52 3.70 11.00
C LEU A 188 -0.28 4.33 10.36
N VAL A 189 0.91 3.83 10.68
CA VAL A 189 2.16 4.35 10.11
C VAL A 189 2.33 3.82 8.68
N LYS A 190 2.61 4.73 7.75
CA LYS A 190 2.95 4.42 6.37
C LYS A 190 4.44 4.60 6.15
N ILE A 191 5.06 3.62 5.49
CA ILE A 191 6.49 3.58 5.26
C ILE A 191 6.74 3.32 3.78
N ASN A 192 7.51 4.20 3.15
CA ASN A 192 7.86 4.17 1.73
C ASN A 192 9.38 4.02 1.57
N PRO A 193 9.96 2.83 1.72
CA PRO A 193 11.42 2.64 1.71
C PRO A 193 12.09 3.06 0.41
N LEU A 194 11.33 3.04 -0.69
CA LEU A 194 11.79 3.39 -2.04
C LEU A 194 11.45 4.84 -2.42
N ALA A 195 11.02 5.70 -1.47
CA ALA A 195 10.53 7.05 -1.77
C ALA A 195 11.56 7.90 -2.56
N THR A 196 12.84 7.75 -2.28
CA THR A 196 13.92 8.50 -2.93
C THR A 196 14.46 7.86 -4.20
N TRP A 197 14.00 6.65 -4.54
CA TRP A 197 14.49 5.90 -5.69
C TRP A 197 13.93 6.42 -7.01
N THR A 198 14.78 6.37 -8.04
CA THR A 198 14.44 6.64 -9.44
C THR A 198 14.08 5.35 -10.18
N ALA A 199 13.63 5.49 -11.43
CA ALA A 199 13.44 4.34 -12.31
C ALA A 199 14.77 3.61 -12.62
N ASP A 200 15.87 4.37 -12.71
CA ASP A 200 17.21 3.81 -12.95
C ASP A 200 17.71 3.02 -11.73
N ASP A 201 17.42 3.47 -10.51
CA ASP A 201 17.74 2.72 -9.29
C ASP A 201 16.98 1.38 -9.25
N ILE A 202 15.69 1.38 -9.61
CA ILE A 202 14.90 0.15 -9.72
C ILE A 202 15.49 -0.79 -10.77
N ALA A 203 15.80 -0.29 -11.97
CA ALA A 203 16.34 -1.10 -13.07
C ALA A 203 17.72 -1.68 -12.69
N SER A 204 18.58 -0.89 -12.06
CA SER A 204 19.90 -1.35 -11.58
C SER A 204 19.75 -2.43 -10.53
N TYR A 205 18.87 -2.24 -9.55
CA TYR A 205 18.63 -3.24 -8.51
C TYR A 205 18.12 -4.57 -9.09
N LEU A 206 17.14 -4.51 -10.00
CA LEU A 206 16.61 -5.70 -10.66
C LEU A 206 17.71 -6.45 -11.41
N ALA A 207 18.59 -5.74 -12.13
CA ALA A 207 19.70 -6.33 -12.87
C ALA A 207 20.77 -6.93 -11.93
N ASP A 208 21.19 -6.21 -10.91
CA ASP A 208 22.24 -6.62 -9.96
C ASP A 208 21.84 -7.85 -9.14
N HIS A 209 20.54 -8.01 -8.88
CA HIS A 209 19.98 -9.12 -8.11
C HIS A 209 19.36 -10.23 -8.98
N GLU A 210 19.49 -10.13 -10.32
CA GLU A 210 18.93 -11.10 -11.28
C GLU A 210 17.42 -11.36 -11.02
N LEU A 211 16.67 -10.29 -10.75
CA LEU A 211 15.24 -10.37 -10.44
C LEU A 211 14.38 -10.34 -11.71
N PRO A 212 13.24 -10.99 -11.70
CA PRO A 212 12.31 -10.93 -12.82
C PRO A 212 11.71 -9.54 -12.97
N ASP A 213 11.60 -9.07 -14.19
CA ASP A 213 10.89 -7.86 -14.54
C ASP A 213 9.45 -8.18 -14.97
N HIS A 214 8.52 -7.25 -14.72
CA HIS A 214 7.14 -7.46 -15.11
C HIS A 214 7.02 -7.54 -16.64
N PRO A 215 6.34 -8.57 -17.23
CA PRO A 215 6.33 -8.80 -18.69
C PRO A 215 5.83 -7.62 -19.54
N LEU A 216 5.00 -6.75 -18.99
CA LEU A 216 4.50 -5.56 -19.68
C LEU A 216 5.54 -4.45 -19.82
N VAL A 217 6.62 -4.44 -19.03
CA VAL A 217 7.71 -3.44 -19.15
C VAL A 217 8.33 -3.51 -20.55
N ALA A 218 8.64 -4.71 -21.04
CA ALA A 218 9.15 -4.93 -22.40
C ALA A 218 8.18 -4.50 -23.50
N ARG A 219 6.90 -4.26 -23.17
CA ARG A 219 5.85 -3.80 -24.07
C ARG A 219 5.55 -2.31 -23.94
N GLY A 220 6.42 -1.54 -23.26
CA GLY A 220 6.34 -0.10 -23.12
C GLY A 220 5.43 0.40 -21.98
N TYR A 221 5.00 -0.47 -21.05
CA TYR A 221 4.26 -0.04 -19.88
C TYR A 221 5.24 0.40 -18.79
N ARG A 222 5.35 1.69 -18.54
CA ARG A 222 6.23 2.26 -17.52
C ARG A 222 5.55 2.44 -16.15
N SER A 223 4.23 2.31 -16.10
CA SER A 223 3.43 2.21 -14.87
C SER A 223 2.26 1.28 -15.12
N ILE A 224 2.09 0.28 -14.27
CA ILE A 224 1.13 -0.81 -14.47
C ILE A 224 0.01 -0.72 -13.43
N GLY A 225 -1.24 -0.82 -13.90
CA GLY A 225 -2.42 -0.81 -13.06
C GLY A 225 -3.52 -1.70 -13.59
N CYS A 226 -4.78 -1.28 -13.42
CA CYS A 226 -5.91 -2.02 -13.97
C CYS A 226 -5.88 -1.99 -15.52
N ALA A 227 -6.06 -3.14 -16.15
CA ALA A 227 -5.96 -3.29 -17.60
C ALA A 227 -6.88 -2.33 -18.39
N PRO A 228 -8.16 -2.11 -18.00
CA PRO A 228 -9.05 -1.21 -18.76
C PRO A 228 -8.63 0.26 -18.74
N THR A 229 -7.73 0.66 -17.85
CA THR A 229 -7.35 2.07 -17.64
C THR A 229 -5.83 2.27 -17.67
N THR A 230 -5.11 1.35 -18.32
CA THR A 230 -3.65 1.44 -18.45
C THR A 230 -3.25 1.11 -19.88
N ARG A 231 -2.43 1.98 -20.51
CA ARG A 231 -1.83 1.78 -21.83
C ARG A 231 -0.30 1.92 -21.76
N PRO A 232 0.43 1.41 -22.73
CA PRO A 232 1.85 1.73 -22.85
C PRO A 232 2.05 3.23 -23.11
N VAL A 233 3.23 3.74 -22.82
CA VAL A 233 3.63 5.13 -23.06
C VAL A 233 4.71 5.18 -24.12
N SER A 234 4.73 6.29 -24.88
CA SER A 234 5.75 6.57 -25.90
C SER A 234 6.99 7.18 -25.24
N ASP A 235 8.10 7.18 -25.97
CA ASP A 235 9.31 7.86 -25.52
C ASP A 235 9.07 9.36 -25.35
N GLY A 236 9.48 9.89 -24.18
CA GLY A 236 9.27 11.28 -23.80
C GLY A 236 7.93 11.59 -23.13
N GLU A 237 6.97 10.65 -23.08
CA GLU A 237 5.79 10.80 -22.25
C GLU A 237 6.15 10.60 -20.75
N ASP A 238 5.36 11.24 -19.88
CA ASP A 238 5.43 10.99 -18.43
C ASP A 238 5.22 9.50 -18.14
N VAL A 239 5.93 8.97 -17.14
CA VAL A 239 5.90 7.55 -16.73
C VAL A 239 4.46 7.07 -16.49
N ARG A 240 3.61 7.94 -15.95
CA ARG A 240 2.21 7.63 -15.62
C ARG A 240 1.20 8.12 -16.66
N ALA A 241 1.63 8.71 -17.79
CA ALA A 241 0.73 9.17 -18.85
C ALA A 241 -0.19 8.07 -19.41
N GLY A 242 0.24 6.81 -19.27
CA GLY A 242 -0.58 5.64 -19.61
C GLY A 242 -1.69 5.31 -18.61
N ARG A 243 -1.65 5.89 -17.38
CA ARG A 243 -2.62 5.62 -16.31
C ARG A 243 -3.83 6.54 -16.44
N TRP A 244 -5.01 5.95 -16.47
CA TRP A 244 -6.28 6.67 -16.61
C TRP A 244 -6.32 7.62 -17.81
N ALA A 245 -5.62 7.29 -18.91
CA ALA A 245 -5.58 8.11 -20.12
C ALA A 245 -7.00 8.43 -20.61
N GLY A 246 -7.30 9.71 -20.80
CA GLY A 246 -8.63 10.20 -21.19
C GLY A 246 -9.63 10.32 -20.02
N LEU A 247 -9.21 10.09 -18.77
CA LEU A 247 -10.04 10.29 -17.59
C LEU A 247 -9.45 11.45 -16.75
N ASP A 248 -10.32 12.20 -16.08
CA ASP A 248 -9.92 13.24 -15.13
C ASP A 248 -9.55 12.59 -13.78
N LYS A 249 -8.43 11.88 -13.78
CA LYS A 249 -7.93 11.14 -12.62
C LYS A 249 -6.42 10.95 -12.71
N SER A 250 -5.72 11.22 -11.61
CA SER A 250 -4.26 11.07 -11.48
C SER A 250 -3.85 10.03 -10.43
N GLU A 251 -4.71 9.75 -9.43
CA GLU A 251 -4.41 8.82 -8.35
C GLU A 251 -5.58 7.89 -8.00
N CYS A 252 -5.28 6.75 -7.41
CA CYS A 252 -6.27 5.73 -7.06
C CYS A 252 -6.86 5.89 -5.64
N GLY A 253 -6.38 6.88 -4.86
CA GLY A 253 -6.83 7.10 -3.49
C GLY A 253 -6.16 6.23 -2.41
N LEU A 254 -5.20 5.37 -2.77
CA LEU A 254 -4.38 4.64 -1.79
C LEU A 254 -3.28 5.52 -1.18
N HIS A 255 -2.90 6.57 -1.89
CA HIS A 255 -1.79 7.46 -1.55
C HIS A 255 -2.23 8.93 -1.56
N ALA A 256 -3.52 9.17 -1.28
CA ALA A 256 -4.10 10.52 -1.23
C ALA A 256 -3.80 11.20 0.11
#